data_c8facdd401ed191bfc4694e953648cf8
#
_entry.id   c8facdd401ed191bfc4694e953648cf8
#
_cell.length_a   1.000
_cell.length_b   1.000
_cell.length_c   1.000
_cell.angle_alpha   90.00
_cell.angle_beta   90.00
_cell.angle_gamma   90.00
#
_symmetry.space_group_name_H-M   'P 1'
#
loop_
_entity.id
_entity.type
_entity.pdbx_description
1 polymer ?
#
loop_
_entity_poly.entity_id
_entity_poly.type
_entity_poly.pdbx_seq_one_letter_code
_entity_poly.pdbx_strand_id
1 'polypeptide(L)'
;MTMQLHPANAGLDFAFDGRISEQVLRNYLSRAMTLGFLSPMHFHDPTYRSRCLDVIRTCGVKYVGRSNVAWIPDGSEQDYYAAIRDAVTALHEEDPDIILEACIFETAYPCFGDFEIPRFVCEAFGEEYTGRHFCYKKMLFPDGTYVDHWEKDGSIPDMNQKETQMWFYWRGCQYIDLGFEALHYGQIWLIGEQDVEYHNWSKVMNMIRDYARVHARRHFVLLNAHTHGCLDDSGRLMFDFHCYPIRPVAIASDTPYHAPDGLRPQQCELIMGWGNSIFGRSMGGLTHSGWECESLPYFVEIDNYGCQPPELLNTPVDYYPWGYDECSWFAQQPQAYRAQWLQYAHDWIRRNDPAGYLEMLGVRGISVYDESAAGKLKRQRYFIADAGDVETVRAIWCAERE
;
A
#
# COMPACT_ATOMS: atom_id res chain seq x y z
N MET A 1 10.59 26.97 17.29
CA MET A 1 11.12 27.22 15.94
C MET A 1 9.97 27.03 14.98
N THR A 2 9.53 28.05 14.26
CA THR A 2 8.52 27.89 13.20
C THR A 2 9.14 27.00 12.12
N MET A 3 8.62 25.77 11.96
CA MET A 3 9.01 24.89 10.87
C MET A 3 8.81 25.62 9.54
N GLN A 4 9.88 25.81 8.80
CA GLN A 4 9.79 26.44 7.48
C GLN A 4 9.10 25.43 6.56
N LEU A 5 7.91 25.77 6.09
CA LEU A 5 7.12 24.89 5.21
C LEU A 5 7.97 24.49 3.98
N HIS A 6 8.02 23.20 3.68
CA HIS A 6 8.73 22.73 2.49
C HIS A 6 8.12 23.37 1.24
N PRO A 7 8.92 23.85 0.27
CA PRO A 7 8.39 24.48 -0.94
C PRO A 7 7.32 23.64 -1.65
N ALA A 8 7.45 22.33 -1.75
CA ALA A 8 6.44 21.45 -2.32
C ALA A 8 5.09 21.46 -1.58
N ASN A 9 5.00 21.96 -0.37
CA ASN A 9 3.81 21.93 0.48
C ASN A 9 3.22 23.33 0.77
N ALA A 10 3.85 24.42 0.28
CA ALA A 10 3.36 25.77 0.59
C ALA A 10 1.93 25.95 0.03
N GLY A 11 1.02 26.46 0.85
CA GLY A 11 -0.38 26.64 0.50
C GLY A 11 -1.26 25.39 0.58
N LEU A 12 -0.70 24.21 0.87
CA LEU A 12 -1.47 23.00 1.13
C LEU A 12 -1.82 22.91 2.62
N ASP A 13 -3.06 22.56 2.90
CA ASP A 13 -3.55 22.27 4.25
C ASP A 13 -3.54 20.76 4.49
N PHE A 14 -2.97 20.31 5.61
CA PHE A 14 -2.90 18.91 6.04
C PHE A 14 -3.60 18.66 7.39
N ALA A 15 -4.27 19.67 7.94
CA ALA A 15 -4.91 19.55 9.24
C ALA A 15 -6.22 18.77 9.15
N PHE A 16 -6.38 17.80 10.03
CA PHE A 16 -7.65 17.11 10.26
C PHE A 16 -7.72 16.56 11.68
N ASP A 17 -8.94 16.33 12.18
CA ASP A 17 -9.21 15.68 13.46
C ASP A 17 -10.61 15.07 13.44
N GLY A 18 -10.76 13.81 13.83
CA GLY A 18 -12.00 13.04 13.84
C GLY A 18 -12.65 12.80 12.47
N ARG A 19 -12.26 13.54 11.46
CA ARG A 19 -12.65 13.42 10.05
C ARG A 19 -11.68 14.16 9.15
N ILE A 20 -11.62 13.77 7.88
CA ILE A 20 -10.80 14.44 6.86
C ILE A 20 -11.69 15.05 5.77
N SER A 21 -11.42 16.29 5.37
CA SER A 21 -12.10 16.88 4.21
C SER A 21 -11.54 16.33 2.91
N GLU A 22 -12.33 16.37 1.84
CA GLU A 22 -11.87 15.96 0.51
C GLU A 22 -10.59 16.67 0.09
N GLN A 23 -10.51 17.98 0.29
CA GLN A 23 -9.33 18.77 -0.09
C GLN A 23 -8.08 18.36 0.71
N VAL A 24 -8.20 18.14 2.01
CA VAL A 24 -7.07 17.68 2.83
C VAL A 24 -6.61 16.29 2.42
N LEU A 25 -7.54 15.37 2.15
CA LEU A 25 -7.20 14.05 1.61
C LEU A 25 -6.43 14.18 0.28
N ARG A 26 -6.95 14.96 -0.67
CA ARG A 26 -6.29 15.21 -1.96
C ARG A 26 -4.90 15.83 -1.80
N ASN A 27 -4.69 16.69 -0.82
CA ASN A 27 -3.37 17.25 -0.51
C ASN A 27 -2.40 16.13 -0.06
N TYR A 28 -2.84 15.23 0.82
CA TYR A 28 -2.02 14.06 1.21
C TYR A 28 -1.67 13.15 0.03
N LEU A 29 -2.67 12.80 -0.79
CA LEU A 29 -2.45 11.93 -1.94
C LEU A 29 -1.50 12.56 -2.97
N SER A 30 -1.48 13.89 -3.08
CA SER A 30 -0.56 14.60 -3.97
C SER A 30 0.89 14.66 -3.46
N ARG A 31 1.16 14.25 -2.21
CA ARG A 31 2.49 14.26 -1.57
C ARG A 31 2.84 12.90 -1.00
N ALA A 32 2.50 11.85 -1.76
CA ALA A 32 2.64 10.47 -1.34
C ALA A 32 3.83 9.77 -1.98
N MET A 33 4.54 8.99 -1.17
CA MET A 33 5.68 8.18 -1.61
C MET A 33 5.76 6.87 -0.84
N THR A 34 6.03 5.77 -1.54
CA THR A 34 6.24 4.45 -0.93
C THR A 34 7.62 4.33 -0.29
N LEU A 35 7.72 4.23 1.04
CA LEU A 35 8.98 4.12 1.79
C LEU A 35 8.86 3.14 2.95
N GLY A 36 9.23 1.87 2.75
CA GLY A 36 9.07 0.78 3.72
C GLY A 36 10.09 0.75 4.87
N PHE A 37 10.49 1.91 5.41
CA PHE A 37 11.59 2.02 6.39
C PHE A 37 11.25 1.57 7.81
N LEU A 38 9.97 1.42 8.11
CA LEU A 38 9.47 0.88 9.38
C LEU A 38 9.11 -0.61 9.28
N SER A 39 9.35 -1.26 8.14
CA SER A 39 9.12 -2.70 7.98
C SER A 39 10.14 -3.51 8.78
N PRO A 40 9.76 -4.70 9.33
CA PRO A 40 10.68 -5.54 10.11
C PRO A 40 12.01 -5.81 9.39
N MET A 41 11.94 -6.08 8.09
CA MET A 41 13.11 -6.35 7.23
C MET A 41 14.14 -5.21 7.20
N HIS A 42 13.72 -3.96 7.42
CA HIS A 42 14.57 -2.77 7.24
C HIS A 42 14.76 -1.96 8.50
N PHE A 43 13.92 -2.18 9.50
CA PHE A 43 13.88 -1.34 10.70
C PHE A 43 15.20 -1.33 11.47
N HIS A 44 15.92 -2.44 11.50
CA HIS A 44 17.19 -2.58 12.23
C HIS A 44 18.40 -1.98 11.50
N ASP A 45 18.24 -1.43 10.29
CA ASP A 45 19.26 -0.69 9.57
C ASP A 45 19.10 0.83 9.81
N PRO A 46 19.84 1.42 10.77
CA PRO A 46 19.73 2.84 11.09
C PRO A 46 20.19 3.75 9.95
N THR A 47 21.13 3.28 9.12
CA THR A 47 21.62 4.04 7.95
C THR A 47 20.52 4.12 6.90
N TYR A 48 19.84 3.02 6.63
CA TYR A 48 18.72 2.99 5.71
C TYR A 48 17.56 3.88 6.18
N ARG A 49 17.19 3.80 7.47
CA ARG A 49 16.15 4.68 8.03
C ARG A 49 16.50 6.15 7.88
N SER A 50 17.73 6.55 8.27
CA SER A 50 18.17 7.94 8.13
C SER A 50 18.05 8.44 6.70
N ARG A 51 18.47 7.64 5.72
CA ARG A 51 18.36 7.99 4.30
C ARG A 51 16.91 8.13 3.83
N CYS A 52 15.99 7.29 4.32
CA CYS A 52 14.56 7.44 4.04
C CYS A 52 13.99 8.75 4.63
N LEU A 53 14.38 9.10 5.86
CA LEU A 53 14.00 10.37 6.49
C LEU A 53 14.54 11.57 5.70
N ASP A 54 15.77 11.48 5.18
CA ASP A 54 16.33 12.54 4.33
C ASP A 54 15.54 12.70 3.02
N VAL A 55 15.07 11.61 2.42
CA VAL A 55 14.18 11.65 1.24
C VAL A 55 12.85 12.32 1.59
N ILE A 56 12.23 11.94 2.72
CA ILE A 56 10.97 12.55 3.19
C ILE A 56 11.12 14.06 3.31
N ARG A 57 12.17 14.53 3.98
CA ARG A 57 12.47 15.95 4.16
C ARG A 57 12.77 16.66 2.85
N THR A 58 13.57 16.06 1.98
CA THR A 58 14.03 16.67 0.72
C THR A 58 12.90 16.80 -0.29
N CYS A 59 11.98 15.85 -0.35
CA CYS A 59 10.83 15.89 -1.26
C CYS A 59 9.62 16.62 -0.66
N GLY A 60 9.52 16.69 0.67
CA GLY A 60 8.33 17.22 1.35
C GLY A 60 7.19 16.22 1.37
N VAL A 61 7.50 14.93 1.55
CA VAL A 61 6.51 13.85 1.65
C VAL A 61 5.59 14.09 2.82
N LYS A 62 4.28 13.92 2.64
CA LYS A 62 3.26 14.03 3.70
C LYS A 62 2.47 12.75 3.91
N TYR A 63 2.47 11.85 2.93
CA TYR A 63 1.92 10.51 3.06
C TYR A 63 2.99 9.48 2.71
N VAL A 64 3.37 8.67 3.69
CA VAL A 64 4.35 7.60 3.49
C VAL A 64 3.61 6.29 3.33
N GLY A 65 3.41 5.92 2.07
CA GLY A 65 2.77 4.66 1.72
C GLY A 65 3.63 3.46 2.06
N ARG A 66 3.00 2.38 2.49
CA ARG A 66 3.65 1.11 2.83
C ARG A 66 4.87 1.29 3.76
N SER A 67 4.78 2.24 4.69
CA SER A 67 5.89 2.54 5.60
C SER A 67 6.23 1.36 6.50
N ASN A 68 5.22 0.54 6.83
CA ASN A 68 5.35 -0.73 7.50
C ASN A 68 4.68 -1.85 6.69
N VAL A 69 5.48 -2.83 6.28
CA VAL A 69 5.04 -4.03 5.57
C VAL A 69 5.57 -5.25 6.33
N ALA A 70 4.67 -6.02 6.94
CA ALA A 70 4.95 -7.31 7.53
C ALA A 70 4.09 -8.35 6.82
N TRP A 71 4.62 -8.95 5.73
CA TRP A 71 3.91 -9.97 4.97
C TRP A 71 3.67 -11.24 5.80
N ILE A 72 4.69 -11.66 6.55
CA ILE A 72 4.63 -12.80 7.48
C ILE A 72 5.04 -12.28 8.85
N PRO A 73 4.09 -11.72 9.65
CA PRO A 73 4.38 -11.36 11.02
C PRO A 73 4.63 -12.61 11.86
N ASP A 74 5.62 -12.58 12.73
CA ASP A 74 5.95 -13.64 13.66
C ASP A 74 6.04 -13.15 15.11
N GLY A 75 6.04 -14.07 16.08
CA GLY A 75 6.03 -13.76 17.52
C GLY A 75 7.29 -13.07 18.06
N SER A 76 8.35 -12.93 17.27
CA SER A 76 9.59 -12.21 17.65
C SER A 76 9.45 -10.68 17.61
N GLU A 77 8.28 -10.16 17.23
CA GLU A 77 8.06 -8.75 16.93
C GLU A 77 7.86 -7.83 18.16
N GLN A 78 7.80 -8.32 19.40
CA GLN A 78 7.48 -7.47 20.56
C GLN A 78 8.49 -6.33 20.78
N ASP A 79 9.79 -6.61 20.71
CA ASP A 79 10.83 -5.59 20.85
C ASP A 79 10.82 -4.62 19.67
N TYR A 80 10.51 -5.14 18.48
CA TYR A 80 10.34 -4.37 17.28
C TYR A 80 9.18 -3.37 17.39
N TYR A 81 8.01 -3.77 17.92
CA TYR A 81 6.87 -2.84 18.06
C TYR A 81 7.14 -1.71 19.06
N ALA A 82 7.87 -1.97 20.15
CA ALA A 82 8.29 -0.92 21.07
C ALA A 82 9.19 0.11 20.37
N ALA A 83 10.18 -0.37 19.62
CA ALA A 83 11.10 0.50 18.90
C ALA A 83 10.44 1.26 17.73
N ILE A 84 9.44 0.67 17.05
CA ILE A 84 8.63 1.38 16.04
C ILE A 84 7.84 2.52 16.69
N ARG A 85 7.22 2.31 17.83
CA ARG A 85 6.46 3.36 18.53
C ARG A 85 7.32 4.58 18.77
N ASP A 86 8.54 4.39 19.27
CA ASP A 86 9.47 5.48 19.50
C ASP A 86 9.84 6.21 18.18
N ALA A 87 10.07 5.46 17.11
CA ALA A 87 10.41 6.03 15.80
C ALA A 87 9.24 6.82 15.20
N VAL A 88 8.02 6.30 15.28
CA VAL A 88 6.80 6.97 14.82
C VAL A 88 6.53 8.23 15.63
N THR A 89 6.66 8.15 16.96
CA THR A 89 6.49 9.31 17.85
C THR A 89 7.49 10.40 17.51
N ALA A 90 8.77 10.07 17.36
CA ALA A 90 9.81 11.05 17.01
C ALA A 90 9.54 11.71 15.65
N LEU A 91 9.01 10.97 14.68
CA LEU A 91 8.68 11.52 13.37
C LEU A 91 7.48 12.47 13.46
N HIS A 92 6.44 12.13 14.22
CA HIS A 92 5.30 13.02 14.45
C HIS A 92 5.63 14.26 15.28
N GLU A 93 6.65 14.20 16.16
CA GLU A 93 7.18 15.38 16.85
C GLU A 93 7.91 16.31 15.87
N GLU A 94 8.60 15.75 14.88
CA GLU A 94 9.28 16.52 13.82
C GLU A 94 8.31 17.09 12.82
N ASP A 95 7.36 16.26 12.33
CA ASP A 95 6.34 16.63 11.35
C ASP A 95 4.96 16.11 11.79
N PRO A 96 4.18 16.93 12.52
CA PRO A 96 2.88 16.50 13.03
C PRO A 96 1.84 16.23 11.94
N ASP A 97 2.08 16.69 10.72
CA ASP A 97 1.16 16.48 9.59
C ASP A 97 1.43 15.19 8.82
N ILE A 98 2.58 14.54 9.03
CA ILE A 98 2.91 13.33 8.27
C ILE A 98 1.96 12.17 8.60
N ILE A 99 1.49 11.47 7.56
CA ILE A 99 0.76 10.19 7.69
C ILE A 99 1.71 9.04 7.39
N LEU A 100 1.72 8.06 8.25
CA LEU A 100 2.40 6.78 8.07
C LEU A 100 1.37 5.69 7.84
N GLU A 101 1.55 4.92 6.77
CA GLU A 101 0.68 3.80 6.43
C GLU A 101 1.29 2.47 6.86
N ALA A 102 0.49 1.60 7.47
CA ALA A 102 0.82 0.20 7.72
C ALA A 102 -0.06 -0.72 6.86
N CYS A 103 0.48 -1.87 6.47
CA CYS A 103 -0.21 -2.83 5.63
C CYS A 103 -0.67 -4.05 6.42
N ILE A 104 -1.90 -4.48 6.17
CA ILE A 104 -2.48 -5.75 6.64
C ILE A 104 -2.95 -6.49 5.38
N PHE A 105 -2.13 -7.40 4.89
CA PHE A 105 -2.36 -8.04 3.60
C PHE A 105 -3.28 -9.25 3.64
N GLU A 106 -3.68 -9.69 2.46
CA GLU A 106 -4.48 -10.87 2.17
C GLU A 106 -3.69 -12.18 2.34
N THR A 107 -3.15 -12.38 3.54
CA THR A 107 -2.31 -13.53 3.83
C THR A 107 -2.56 -14.07 5.24
N ALA A 108 -2.45 -15.39 5.38
CA ALA A 108 -2.43 -16.09 6.64
C ALA A 108 -1.36 -17.19 6.63
N TYR A 109 -0.66 -17.33 7.76
CA TYR A 109 0.41 -18.31 7.95
C TYR A 109 0.28 -19.02 9.30
N PRO A 110 0.81 -20.26 9.44
CA PRO A 110 0.80 -20.99 10.71
C PRO A 110 1.42 -20.21 11.88
N CYS A 111 2.44 -19.37 11.63
CA CYS A 111 3.08 -18.53 12.65
C CYS A 111 2.14 -17.46 13.26
N PHE A 112 0.97 -17.22 12.67
CA PHE A 112 -0.05 -16.38 13.34
C PHE A 112 -0.50 -17.02 14.68
N GLY A 113 -0.30 -18.33 14.83
CA GLY A 113 -0.47 -19.04 16.10
C GLY A 113 0.52 -18.66 17.20
N ASP A 114 1.58 -17.89 16.90
CA ASP A 114 2.52 -17.38 17.91
C ASP A 114 1.90 -16.22 18.71
N PHE A 115 0.86 -15.58 18.19
CA PHE A 115 0.21 -14.44 18.83
C PHE A 115 -0.99 -14.87 19.68
N GLU A 116 -0.97 -14.46 20.97
CA GLU A 116 -2.13 -14.55 21.84
C GLU A 116 -3.21 -13.54 21.40
N ILE A 117 -4.48 -13.96 21.44
CA ILE A 117 -5.60 -13.04 21.18
C ILE A 117 -5.81 -12.15 22.40
N PRO A 118 -5.63 -10.83 22.26
CA PRO A 118 -5.78 -9.93 23.39
C PRO A 118 -7.18 -9.94 23.97
N ARG A 119 -7.29 -9.70 25.29
CA ARG A 119 -8.58 -9.68 26.00
C ARG A 119 -9.60 -8.75 25.32
N PHE A 120 -9.20 -7.53 24.95
CA PHE A 120 -10.11 -6.57 24.32
C PHE A 120 -10.65 -7.05 22.97
N VAL A 121 -9.89 -7.86 22.24
CA VAL A 121 -10.34 -8.48 20.98
C VAL A 121 -11.40 -9.56 21.28
N CYS A 122 -11.14 -10.43 22.27
CA CYS A 122 -12.14 -11.42 22.69
C CYS A 122 -13.45 -10.71 23.09
N GLU A 123 -13.38 -9.68 23.93
CA GLU A 123 -14.52 -8.89 24.38
C GLU A 123 -15.29 -8.25 23.21
N ALA A 124 -14.57 -7.65 22.23
CA ALA A 124 -15.16 -7.03 21.04
C ALA A 124 -15.94 -8.03 20.16
N PHE A 125 -15.54 -9.30 20.18
CA PHE A 125 -16.19 -10.39 19.43
C PHE A 125 -17.10 -11.28 20.27
N GLY A 126 -17.36 -10.89 21.53
CA GLY A 126 -18.24 -11.63 22.44
C GLY A 126 -17.69 -13.00 22.83
N GLU A 127 -16.37 -13.15 22.89
CA GLU A 127 -15.69 -14.38 23.34
C GLU A 127 -15.15 -14.23 24.76
N GLU A 128 -15.13 -15.33 25.50
CA GLU A 128 -14.45 -15.39 26.79
C GLU A 128 -12.94 -15.37 26.57
N TYR A 129 -12.24 -14.51 27.31
CA TYR A 129 -10.78 -14.50 27.28
C TYR A 129 -10.21 -15.70 28.03
N THR A 130 -9.50 -16.55 27.33
CA THR A 130 -8.87 -17.77 27.87
C THR A 130 -7.36 -17.80 27.73
N GLY A 131 -6.75 -16.75 27.17
CA GLY A 131 -5.32 -16.74 26.83
C GLY A 131 -4.99 -17.62 25.60
N ARG A 132 -6.01 -17.91 24.75
CA ARG A 132 -5.76 -18.69 23.53
C ARG A 132 -5.05 -17.85 22.47
N HIS A 133 -4.33 -18.51 21.61
CA HIS A 133 -3.67 -17.93 20.46
C HIS A 133 -4.56 -17.99 19.21
N PHE A 134 -4.20 -17.20 18.20
CA PHE A 134 -4.82 -17.29 16.89
C PHE A 134 -4.61 -18.68 16.28
N CYS A 135 -5.56 -19.09 15.45
CA CYS A 135 -5.52 -20.40 14.83
C CYS A 135 -5.60 -20.28 13.30
N TYR A 136 -4.46 -20.44 12.62
CA TYR A 136 -4.36 -20.39 11.16
C TYR A 136 -5.50 -21.16 10.46
N LYS A 137 -5.74 -22.42 10.86
CA LYS A 137 -6.77 -23.26 10.21
C LYS A 137 -8.19 -22.72 10.34
N LYS A 138 -8.46 -21.88 11.36
CA LYS A 138 -9.77 -21.24 11.57
C LYS A 138 -9.93 -19.95 10.77
N MET A 139 -8.89 -19.50 10.09
CA MET A 139 -8.91 -18.32 9.21
C MET A 139 -9.24 -18.69 7.78
N LEU A 140 -9.04 -19.96 7.39
CA LEU A 140 -9.11 -20.40 6.00
C LEU A 140 -10.55 -20.66 5.54
N PHE A 141 -10.75 -20.59 4.23
CA PHE A 141 -11.99 -21.01 3.59
C PHE A 141 -12.28 -22.48 3.93
N PRO A 142 -13.49 -22.81 4.44
CA PRO A 142 -13.82 -24.18 4.86
C PRO A 142 -13.78 -25.22 3.73
N ASP A 143 -13.96 -24.78 2.50
CA ASP A 143 -13.90 -25.61 1.29
C ASP A 143 -12.49 -25.79 0.72
N GLY A 144 -11.48 -25.18 1.34
CA GLY A 144 -10.09 -25.23 0.91
C GLY A 144 -9.71 -24.24 -0.20
N THR A 145 -10.60 -23.33 -0.57
CA THR A 145 -10.30 -22.26 -1.51
C THR A 145 -9.09 -21.44 -1.01
N TYR A 146 -8.15 -21.12 -1.91
CA TYR A 146 -6.95 -20.33 -1.65
C TYR A 146 -5.99 -20.87 -0.57
N VAL A 147 -6.07 -22.16 -0.20
CA VAL A 147 -5.02 -22.79 0.61
C VAL A 147 -3.72 -22.86 -0.22
N ASP A 148 -2.61 -22.48 0.40
CA ASP A 148 -1.29 -22.40 -0.25
C ASP A 148 -1.26 -21.52 -1.51
N HIS A 149 -2.08 -20.48 -1.55
CA HIS A 149 -2.23 -19.63 -2.73
C HIS A 149 -0.94 -18.87 -3.08
N TRP A 150 -0.26 -18.31 -2.08
CA TRP A 150 0.97 -17.56 -2.30
C TRP A 150 2.20 -18.46 -2.36
N GLU A 151 2.25 -19.41 -1.49
CA GLU A 151 3.31 -20.41 -1.35
C GLU A 151 2.83 -21.49 -0.37
N LYS A 152 3.65 -22.53 -0.14
CA LYS A 152 3.32 -23.55 0.87
C LYS A 152 3.10 -22.88 2.24
N ASP A 153 2.01 -23.20 2.89
CA ASP A 153 1.53 -22.63 4.15
C ASP A 153 1.16 -21.14 4.08
N GLY A 154 1.28 -20.50 2.93
CA GLY A 154 0.87 -19.10 2.66
C GLY A 154 -0.48 -19.04 1.97
N SER A 155 -1.56 -18.89 2.73
CA SER A 155 -2.95 -18.95 2.27
C SER A 155 -3.62 -17.59 2.32
N ILE A 156 -4.75 -17.46 1.61
CA ILE A 156 -5.63 -16.29 1.77
C ILE A 156 -6.68 -16.63 2.84
N PRO A 157 -6.86 -15.78 3.86
CA PRO A 157 -7.88 -15.99 4.87
C PRO A 157 -9.27 -15.62 4.35
N ASP A 158 -10.31 -16.26 4.87
CA ASP A 158 -11.72 -15.99 4.58
C ASP A 158 -12.31 -14.99 5.59
N MET A 159 -12.86 -13.86 5.12
CA MET A 159 -13.47 -12.86 6.00
C MET A 159 -14.74 -13.35 6.70
N ASN A 160 -15.36 -14.42 6.22
CA ASN A 160 -16.47 -15.06 6.93
C ASN A 160 -16.05 -15.77 8.22
N GLN A 161 -14.76 -16.04 8.37
CA GLN A 161 -14.26 -16.69 9.58
C GLN A 161 -14.05 -15.66 10.70
N LYS A 162 -14.64 -15.93 11.86
CA LYS A 162 -14.49 -15.05 13.04
C LYS A 162 -13.02 -14.83 13.40
N GLU A 163 -12.19 -15.85 13.26
CA GLU A 163 -10.76 -15.78 13.54
C GLU A 163 -10.04 -14.77 12.62
N THR A 164 -10.41 -14.73 11.34
CA THR A 164 -9.93 -13.72 10.37
C THR A 164 -10.37 -12.32 10.78
N GLN A 165 -11.66 -12.13 11.12
CA GLN A 165 -12.18 -10.85 11.58
C GLN A 165 -11.41 -10.35 12.81
N MET A 166 -11.18 -11.23 13.80
CA MET A 166 -10.43 -10.91 15.02
C MET A 166 -8.98 -10.52 14.70
N TRP A 167 -8.33 -11.19 13.76
CA TRP A 167 -6.97 -10.88 13.31
C TRP A 167 -6.88 -9.49 12.68
N PHE A 168 -7.73 -9.18 11.69
CA PHE A 168 -7.73 -7.89 11.01
C PHE A 168 -8.07 -6.74 11.96
N TYR A 169 -9.04 -6.94 12.86
CA TYR A 169 -9.37 -5.97 13.90
C TYR A 169 -8.18 -5.73 14.84
N TRP A 170 -7.59 -6.79 15.37
CA TRP A 170 -6.43 -6.68 16.27
C TRP A 170 -5.25 -5.96 15.62
N ARG A 171 -4.87 -6.37 14.40
CA ARG A 171 -3.74 -5.74 13.69
C ARG A 171 -4.00 -4.27 13.41
N GLY A 172 -5.23 -3.91 13.01
CA GLY A 172 -5.63 -2.52 12.84
C GLY A 172 -5.50 -1.70 14.13
N CYS A 173 -6.01 -2.21 15.26
CA CYS A 173 -5.87 -1.57 16.56
C CYS A 173 -4.39 -1.43 16.98
N GLN A 174 -3.59 -2.47 16.77
CA GLN A 174 -2.16 -2.45 17.10
C GLN A 174 -1.41 -1.35 16.34
N TYR A 175 -1.67 -1.20 15.03
CA TYR A 175 -1.03 -0.14 14.24
C TYR A 175 -1.51 1.25 14.66
N ILE A 176 -2.79 1.41 14.99
CA ILE A 176 -3.31 2.67 15.56
C ILE A 176 -2.58 3.02 16.87
N ASP A 177 -2.41 2.08 17.77
CA ASP A 177 -1.69 2.28 19.05
C ASP A 177 -0.19 2.58 18.87
N LEU A 178 0.39 2.19 17.74
CA LEU A 178 1.76 2.53 17.34
C LEU A 178 1.85 3.92 16.68
N GLY A 179 0.71 4.57 16.39
CA GLY A 179 0.65 5.90 15.80
C GLY A 179 0.51 5.94 14.28
N PHE A 180 0.26 4.81 13.61
CA PHE A 180 -0.08 4.81 12.19
C PHE A 180 -1.48 5.40 11.98
N GLU A 181 -1.63 6.22 10.95
CA GLU A 181 -2.87 6.93 10.65
C GLU A 181 -3.47 6.51 9.29
N ALA A 182 -2.88 5.54 8.63
CA ALA A 182 -3.45 4.89 7.45
C ALA A 182 -3.20 3.38 7.50
N LEU A 183 -4.19 2.60 7.03
CA LEU A 183 -4.14 1.14 6.94
C LEU A 183 -4.51 0.70 5.53
N HIS A 184 -3.61 -0.09 4.92
CA HIS A 184 -3.79 -0.65 3.58
C HIS A 184 -4.07 -2.15 3.65
N TYR A 185 -5.12 -2.61 2.96
CA TYR A 185 -5.63 -3.99 3.06
C TYR A 185 -5.39 -4.86 1.82
N GLY A 186 -4.61 -4.38 0.86
CA GLY A 186 -4.33 -5.15 -0.36
C GLY A 186 -5.59 -5.52 -1.14
N GLN A 187 -5.65 -6.74 -1.64
CA GLN A 187 -6.71 -7.25 -2.51
C GLN A 187 -7.90 -7.80 -1.70
N ILE A 188 -8.75 -6.92 -1.20
CA ILE A 188 -9.88 -7.29 -0.34
C ILE A 188 -10.86 -8.28 -0.96
N TRP A 189 -10.96 -8.29 -2.29
CA TRP A 189 -11.86 -9.19 -3.01
C TRP A 189 -11.47 -10.66 -2.83
N LEU A 190 -10.17 -10.98 -2.69
CA LEU A 190 -9.71 -12.34 -2.41
C LEU A 190 -10.19 -12.83 -1.04
N ILE A 191 -10.02 -12.01 0.01
CA ILE A 191 -10.43 -12.34 1.37
C ILE A 191 -11.96 -12.35 1.51
N GLY A 192 -12.62 -11.48 0.74
CA GLY A 192 -14.08 -11.30 0.76
C GLY A 192 -14.83 -12.03 -0.35
N GLU A 193 -14.21 -12.98 -1.07
CA GLU A 193 -14.86 -13.64 -2.22
C GLU A 193 -16.19 -14.29 -1.86
N GLN A 194 -16.30 -14.85 -0.66
CA GLN A 194 -17.53 -15.47 -0.14
C GLN A 194 -18.27 -14.57 0.85
N ASP A 195 -17.78 -13.35 1.13
CA ASP A 195 -18.43 -12.37 2.02
C ASP A 195 -19.50 -11.59 1.25
N VAL A 196 -20.74 -11.99 1.40
CA VAL A 196 -21.88 -11.42 0.68
C VAL A 196 -21.97 -9.92 0.95
N GLU A 197 -21.91 -9.11 -0.12
CA GLU A 197 -21.96 -7.65 -0.06
C GLU A 197 -20.89 -7.03 0.87
N TYR A 198 -19.80 -7.76 1.14
CA TYR A 198 -18.73 -7.35 2.07
C TYR A 198 -19.21 -7.03 3.48
N HIS A 199 -20.24 -7.74 3.95
CA HIS A 199 -20.85 -7.51 5.27
C HIS A 199 -19.84 -7.66 6.43
N ASN A 200 -19.01 -8.71 6.42
CA ASN A 200 -18.02 -8.92 7.47
C ASN A 200 -16.85 -7.95 7.37
N TRP A 201 -16.45 -7.57 6.14
CA TRP A 201 -15.52 -6.48 5.93
C TRP A 201 -16.05 -5.17 6.50
N SER A 202 -17.32 -4.80 6.18
CA SER A 202 -18.00 -3.63 6.69
C SER A 202 -17.96 -3.59 8.23
N LYS A 203 -18.31 -4.70 8.87
CA LYS A 203 -18.24 -4.84 10.33
C LYS A 203 -16.84 -4.56 10.88
N VAL A 204 -15.81 -5.21 10.34
CA VAL A 204 -14.42 -5.06 10.83
C VAL A 204 -13.90 -3.64 10.60
N MET A 205 -14.16 -3.05 9.42
CA MET A 205 -13.74 -1.67 9.13
C MET A 205 -14.42 -0.66 10.07
N ASN A 206 -15.69 -0.83 10.36
CA ASN A 206 -16.42 0.03 11.31
C ASN A 206 -15.88 -0.12 12.74
N MET A 207 -15.59 -1.35 13.19
CA MET A 207 -14.96 -1.57 14.51
C MET A 207 -13.59 -0.89 14.61
N ILE A 208 -12.77 -0.92 13.55
CA ILE A 208 -11.47 -0.23 13.51
C ILE A 208 -11.66 1.29 13.55
N ARG A 209 -12.63 1.84 12.82
CA ARG A 209 -12.97 3.27 12.87
C ARG A 209 -13.43 3.70 14.27
N ASP A 210 -14.24 2.87 14.95
CA ASP A 210 -14.68 3.14 16.32
C ASP A 210 -13.51 3.13 17.30
N TYR A 211 -12.58 2.19 17.14
CA TYR A 211 -11.34 2.16 17.91
C TYR A 211 -10.50 3.43 17.67
N ALA A 212 -10.32 3.83 16.41
CA ALA A 212 -9.55 5.00 16.03
C ALA A 212 -10.10 6.30 16.62
N ARG A 213 -11.42 6.46 16.74
CA ARG A 213 -12.04 7.66 17.37
C ARG A 213 -11.59 7.90 18.80
N VAL A 214 -11.12 6.86 19.49
CA VAL A 214 -10.69 6.94 20.89
C VAL A 214 -9.18 6.89 21.01
N HIS A 215 -8.51 6.11 20.18
CA HIS A 215 -7.08 5.74 20.35
C HIS A 215 -6.14 6.39 19.33
N ALA A 216 -6.63 6.74 18.13
CA ALA A 216 -5.78 7.37 17.13
C ALA A 216 -5.39 8.80 17.51
N ARG A 217 -4.19 9.21 17.14
CA ARG A 217 -3.61 10.53 17.44
C ARG A 217 -4.49 11.71 17.02
N ARG A 218 -5.16 11.61 15.85
CA ARG A 218 -6.12 12.60 15.34
C ARG A 218 -7.55 12.06 15.29
N HIS A 219 -7.90 11.12 16.18
CA HIS A 219 -9.23 10.51 16.33
C HIS A 219 -9.80 9.95 15.01
N PHE A 220 -8.93 9.61 14.08
CA PHE A 220 -9.27 9.11 12.75
C PHE A 220 -8.16 8.24 12.18
N VAL A 221 -8.53 7.25 11.38
CA VAL A 221 -7.61 6.42 10.60
C VAL A 221 -8.14 6.34 9.16
N LEU A 222 -7.25 6.55 8.20
CA LEU A 222 -7.55 6.35 6.78
C LEU A 222 -7.49 4.87 6.44
N LEU A 223 -8.53 4.35 5.82
CA LEU A 223 -8.60 2.96 5.36
C LEU A 223 -8.58 2.94 3.83
N ASN A 224 -7.72 2.10 3.26
CA ASN A 224 -7.64 1.94 1.81
C ASN A 224 -7.34 0.48 1.41
N ALA A 225 -7.60 0.16 0.16
CA ALA A 225 -7.39 -1.17 -0.39
C ALA A 225 -7.27 -1.14 -1.91
N HIS A 226 -6.78 -2.23 -2.49
CA HIS A 226 -6.89 -2.49 -3.92
C HIS A 226 -8.33 -2.87 -4.27
N THR A 227 -9.11 -1.88 -4.70
CA THR A 227 -10.52 -2.04 -5.08
C THR A 227 -10.98 -0.89 -5.96
N HIS A 228 -11.98 -1.13 -6.82
CA HIS A 228 -12.70 -0.07 -7.53
C HIS A 228 -13.78 0.59 -6.68
N GLY A 229 -14.04 0.07 -5.51
CA GLY A 229 -14.98 0.55 -4.53
C GLY A 229 -16.00 -0.50 -4.12
N CYS A 230 -16.40 -0.38 -2.88
CA CYS A 230 -17.51 -1.12 -2.29
C CYS A 230 -18.17 -0.25 -1.23
N LEU A 231 -19.41 -0.56 -0.93
CA LEU A 231 -20.17 0.13 0.12
C LEU A 231 -20.16 -0.70 1.40
N ASP A 232 -20.24 -0.04 2.53
CA ASP A 232 -20.52 -0.67 3.80
C ASP A 232 -22.03 -0.91 3.99
N ASP A 233 -22.41 -1.58 5.07
CA ASP A 233 -23.80 -1.89 5.40
C ASP A 233 -24.69 -0.63 5.57
N SER A 234 -24.11 0.54 5.75
CA SER A 234 -24.83 1.81 5.83
C SER A 234 -24.98 2.52 4.48
N GLY A 235 -24.47 1.94 3.42
CA GLY A 235 -24.46 2.51 2.06
C GLY A 235 -23.40 3.61 1.86
N ARG A 236 -22.40 3.70 2.73
CA ARG A 236 -21.25 4.59 2.57
C ARG A 236 -20.09 3.87 1.89
N LEU A 237 -19.23 4.64 1.28
CA LEU A 237 -17.96 4.10 0.76
C LEU A 237 -17.17 3.47 1.91
N MET A 238 -16.80 2.19 1.78
CA MET A 238 -16.13 1.44 2.83
C MET A 238 -14.73 2.00 3.13
N PHE A 239 -14.03 2.49 2.12
CA PHE A 239 -12.68 3.05 2.22
C PHE A 239 -12.68 4.57 2.06
N ASP A 240 -11.62 5.21 2.57
CA ASP A 240 -11.45 6.67 2.51
C ASP A 240 -10.79 7.10 1.19
N PHE A 241 -10.03 6.22 0.57
CA PHE A 241 -9.52 6.29 -0.79
C PHE A 241 -9.18 4.88 -1.29
N HIS A 242 -8.91 4.73 -2.60
CA HIS A 242 -8.54 3.45 -3.20
C HIS A 242 -7.11 3.45 -3.71
N CYS A 243 -6.57 2.25 -3.99
CA CYS A 243 -5.26 2.07 -4.58
C CYS A 243 -5.38 1.19 -5.82
N TYR A 244 -4.66 1.54 -6.88
CA TYR A 244 -4.59 0.76 -8.11
C TYR A 244 -3.14 0.57 -8.54
N PRO A 245 -2.68 -0.65 -8.81
CA PRO A 245 -1.42 -0.83 -9.52
C PRO A 245 -1.50 -0.20 -10.90
N ILE A 246 -0.46 0.52 -11.28
CA ILE A 246 -0.30 1.06 -12.63
C ILE A 246 -0.11 -0.10 -13.62
N ARG A 247 -0.64 0.06 -14.84
CA ARG A 247 -0.50 -0.93 -15.92
C ARG A 247 0.05 -0.24 -17.17
N PRO A 248 1.37 0.01 -17.23
CA PRO A 248 1.97 0.58 -18.42
C PRO A 248 1.87 -0.40 -19.58
N VAL A 249 1.53 0.11 -20.76
CA VAL A 249 1.47 -0.65 -22.01
C VAL A 249 2.71 -0.37 -22.83
N ALA A 250 3.38 -1.42 -23.30
CA ALA A 250 4.54 -1.27 -24.15
C ALA A 250 4.18 -0.53 -25.45
N ILE A 251 4.94 0.52 -25.77
CA ILE A 251 4.88 1.14 -27.09
C ILE A 251 5.37 0.10 -28.09
N ALA A 252 4.67 -0.07 -29.21
CA ALA A 252 4.99 -1.05 -30.25
C ALA A 252 6.49 -1.04 -30.56
N SER A 253 7.14 -2.18 -30.37
CA SER A 253 8.56 -2.39 -30.59
C SER A 253 8.70 -3.63 -31.47
N ASP A 254 9.69 -3.60 -32.39
CA ASP A 254 10.02 -4.74 -33.23
C ASP A 254 10.67 -5.89 -32.45
N THR A 255 10.91 -5.69 -31.13
CA THR A 255 11.54 -6.69 -30.26
C THR A 255 10.44 -7.54 -29.61
N PRO A 256 10.38 -8.86 -29.84
CA PRO A 256 9.44 -9.75 -29.16
C PRO A 256 9.63 -9.72 -27.66
N TYR A 257 8.54 -9.77 -26.88
CA TYR A 257 8.54 -9.76 -25.42
C TYR A 257 9.38 -10.87 -24.77
N HIS A 258 9.64 -11.95 -25.47
CA HIS A 258 10.34 -13.14 -25.01
C HIS A 258 11.62 -13.47 -25.78
N ALA A 259 12.23 -12.49 -26.44
CA ALA A 259 13.58 -12.72 -26.98
C ALA A 259 14.54 -13.05 -25.80
N PRO A 260 15.61 -13.82 -25.99
CA PRO A 260 16.61 -14.09 -24.94
C PRO A 260 17.21 -12.82 -24.31
N ASP A 261 17.19 -11.72 -25.04
CA ASP A 261 17.46 -10.36 -24.62
C ASP A 261 16.15 -9.55 -24.44
N GLY A 262 14.98 -10.16 -24.57
CA GLY A 262 13.61 -9.57 -24.54
C GLY A 262 13.07 -9.24 -23.16
N LEU A 263 13.89 -9.39 -22.15
CA LEU A 263 13.61 -8.92 -20.78
C LEU A 263 14.19 -7.52 -20.56
N ARG A 264 14.64 -6.87 -21.60
CA ARG A 264 15.03 -5.47 -21.53
C ARG A 264 13.80 -4.59 -21.35
N PRO A 265 13.88 -3.63 -20.44
CA PRO A 265 12.85 -2.64 -20.29
C PRO A 265 12.55 -1.94 -21.61
N GLN A 266 11.26 -1.81 -21.95
CA GLN A 266 10.80 -1.13 -23.14
C GLN A 266 10.13 0.18 -22.77
N GLN A 267 10.01 1.10 -23.73
CA GLN A 267 9.23 2.31 -23.54
C GLN A 267 7.74 1.98 -23.40
N CYS A 268 7.07 2.62 -22.47
CA CYS A 268 5.67 2.35 -22.16
C CYS A 268 4.85 3.63 -22.03
N GLU A 269 3.58 3.50 -22.31
CA GLU A 269 2.57 4.54 -22.15
C GLU A 269 1.45 4.09 -21.20
N LEU A 270 0.59 5.01 -20.77
CA LEU A 270 -0.57 4.74 -19.94
C LEU A 270 -1.85 4.76 -20.77
N ILE A 271 -2.74 3.81 -20.50
CA ILE A 271 -4.09 3.72 -21.09
C ILE A 271 -5.08 3.50 -19.95
N MET A 272 -6.21 4.23 -19.99
CA MET A 272 -7.31 4.02 -19.03
C MET A 272 -7.98 2.66 -19.27
N GLY A 273 -8.22 1.92 -18.17
CA GLY A 273 -8.98 0.67 -18.20
C GLY A 273 -8.31 -0.48 -18.93
N TRP A 274 -7.03 -0.43 -19.19
CA TRP A 274 -6.31 -1.49 -19.89
C TRP A 274 -6.20 -2.78 -19.06
N GLY A 275 -6.50 -3.91 -19.72
CA GLY A 275 -6.46 -5.25 -19.10
C GLY A 275 -7.35 -5.30 -17.88
N ASN A 276 -7.49 -6.25 -17.07
CA ASN A 276 -8.22 -6.19 -15.79
C ASN A 276 -7.66 -5.11 -14.88
N SER A 277 -7.23 -4.06 -15.53
CA SER A 277 -6.63 -2.89 -14.97
C SER A 277 -7.51 -2.40 -13.85
N ILE A 278 -6.93 -2.35 -12.72
CA ILE A 278 -7.48 -1.66 -11.59
C ILE A 278 -7.32 -0.16 -11.75
N PHE A 279 -6.63 0.29 -12.81
CA PHE A 279 -6.58 1.68 -13.19
C PHE A 279 -7.86 2.08 -13.95
N GLY A 280 -8.74 2.75 -13.25
CA GLY A 280 -10.03 3.22 -13.75
C GLY A 280 -10.70 4.10 -12.72
N ARG A 281 -11.84 4.68 -13.05
CA ARG A 281 -12.58 5.52 -12.12
C ARG A 281 -12.97 4.74 -10.87
N SER A 282 -12.70 5.33 -9.71
CA SER A 282 -13.22 4.86 -8.44
C SER A 282 -14.73 5.04 -8.36
N MET A 283 -15.39 4.16 -7.63
CA MET A 283 -16.78 4.35 -7.20
C MET A 283 -16.91 5.68 -6.47
N GLY A 284 -17.98 6.41 -6.75
CA GLY A 284 -18.39 7.58 -5.98
C GLY A 284 -19.43 7.23 -4.92
N GLY A 285 -19.68 8.15 -4.02
CA GLY A 285 -20.68 8.00 -2.95
C GLY A 285 -20.38 8.85 -1.73
N LEU A 286 -21.10 8.57 -0.65
CA LEU A 286 -20.94 9.24 0.65
C LEU A 286 -19.79 8.59 1.44
N THR A 287 -18.83 9.38 1.88
CA THR A 287 -17.70 8.91 2.71
C THR A 287 -18.05 8.87 4.20
N HIS A 288 -17.21 8.18 4.99
CA HIS A 288 -17.31 8.20 6.46
C HIS A 288 -17.00 9.58 7.06
N SER A 289 -16.26 10.43 6.36
CA SER A 289 -16.00 11.83 6.73
C SER A 289 -17.18 12.77 6.43
N GLY A 290 -18.23 12.28 5.73
CA GLY A 290 -19.50 12.98 5.53
C GLY A 290 -19.54 13.88 4.28
N TRP A 291 -18.58 13.79 3.37
CA TRP A 291 -18.65 14.42 2.05
C TRP A 291 -18.98 13.39 0.98
N GLU A 292 -19.56 13.84 -0.12
CA GLU A 292 -19.98 13.02 -1.26
C GLU A 292 -19.13 13.35 -2.49
N CYS A 293 -18.84 12.36 -3.30
CA CYS A 293 -18.05 12.52 -4.53
C CYS A 293 -18.60 11.65 -5.67
N GLU A 294 -18.33 12.08 -6.90
CA GLU A 294 -18.63 11.29 -8.10
C GLU A 294 -17.61 10.16 -8.32
N SER A 295 -16.37 10.36 -7.86
CA SER A 295 -15.27 9.39 -7.89
C SER A 295 -14.38 9.63 -6.68
N LEU A 296 -14.22 8.61 -5.83
CA LEU A 296 -13.36 8.69 -4.66
C LEU A 296 -11.92 8.89 -5.10
N PRO A 297 -11.14 9.78 -4.45
CA PRO A 297 -9.72 9.90 -4.72
C PRO A 297 -8.99 8.56 -4.60
N TYR A 298 -7.94 8.33 -5.41
CA TYR A 298 -7.21 7.08 -5.41
C TYR A 298 -5.75 7.24 -5.78
N PHE A 299 -4.92 6.32 -5.30
CA PHE A 299 -3.55 6.14 -5.77
C PHE A 299 -3.48 5.30 -7.04
N VAL A 300 -2.54 5.69 -7.90
CA VAL A 300 -2.00 4.85 -8.96
C VAL A 300 -0.57 4.50 -8.54
N GLU A 301 -0.36 3.25 -8.19
CA GLU A 301 0.91 2.76 -7.62
C GLU A 301 1.81 2.15 -8.70
N ILE A 302 3.12 2.42 -8.62
CA ILE A 302 4.12 1.58 -9.29
C ILE A 302 4.33 0.38 -8.38
N ASP A 303 3.62 -0.72 -8.64
CA ASP A 303 3.57 -1.88 -7.76
C ASP A 303 4.32 -3.09 -8.32
N ASN A 304 4.43 -4.15 -7.52
CA ASN A 304 5.02 -5.43 -7.91
C ASN A 304 3.94 -6.48 -8.24
N TYR A 305 2.80 -6.06 -8.70
CA TYR A 305 1.72 -6.94 -9.10
C TYR A 305 2.17 -7.90 -10.19
N GLY A 306 2.02 -9.20 -9.94
CA GLY A 306 2.35 -10.24 -10.88
C GLY A 306 3.85 -10.51 -11.05
N CYS A 307 4.65 -10.22 -10.04
CA CYS A 307 6.03 -10.70 -9.98
C CYS A 307 6.05 -12.23 -9.93
N GLN A 308 5.90 -12.87 -11.09
CA GLN A 308 6.06 -14.32 -11.22
C GLN A 308 7.40 -14.63 -11.87
N PRO A 309 8.13 -15.63 -11.36
CA PRO A 309 9.31 -16.12 -12.05
C PRO A 309 8.92 -16.65 -13.45
N PRO A 310 9.81 -16.53 -14.45
CA PRO A 310 9.52 -16.96 -15.82
C PRO A 310 8.98 -18.39 -15.94
N GLU A 311 9.33 -19.26 -15.02
CA GLU A 311 8.89 -20.66 -14.98
C GLU A 311 7.39 -20.82 -14.65
N LEU A 312 6.78 -19.79 -14.03
CA LEU A 312 5.37 -19.79 -13.65
C LEU A 312 4.50 -18.92 -14.56
N LEU A 313 5.05 -18.39 -15.66
CA LEU A 313 4.31 -17.61 -16.65
C LEU A 313 3.33 -18.50 -17.46
N ASN A 314 2.38 -19.11 -16.79
CA ASN A 314 1.14 -19.60 -17.40
C ASN A 314 0.12 -18.46 -17.59
N THR A 315 0.50 -17.24 -17.25
CA THR A 315 -0.33 -16.06 -17.41
C THR A 315 -0.25 -15.59 -18.85
N PRO A 316 -1.36 -15.14 -19.44
CA PRO A 316 -1.34 -14.52 -20.76
C PRO A 316 -0.29 -13.41 -20.81
N VAL A 317 0.54 -13.44 -21.84
CA VAL A 317 1.65 -12.50 -22.11
C VAL A 317 1.21 -11.03 -22.05
N ASP A 318 -0.08 -10.80 -22.20
CA ASP A 318 -0.72 -9.48 -22.23
C ASP A 318 -0.61 -8.68 -20.93
N TYR A 319 -0.34 -9.34 -19.78
CA TYR A 319 -0.26 -8.67 -18.48
C TYR A 319 1.17 -8.24 -18.11
N TYR A 320 2.19 -8.95 -18.58
CA TYR A 320 3.60 -8.70 -18.25
C TYR A 320 4.46 -8.81 -19.49
N PRO A 321 4.36 -7.83 -20.38
CA PRO A 321 5.06 -7.89 -21.66
C PRO A 321 6.58 -7.97 -21.54
N TRP A 322 7.15 -7.59 -20.40
CA TRP A 322 8.58 -7.65 -20.10
C TRP A 322 9.01 -8.76 -19.14
N GLY A 323 8.07 -9.62 -18.71
CA GLY A 323 8.38 -10.79 -17.88
C GLY A 323 8.66 -10.50 -16.40
N TYR A 324 8.44 -9.27 -15.91
CA TYR A 324 8.57 -8.86 -14.52
C TYR A 324 7.66 -7.66 -14.20
N ASP A 325 7.49 -7.36 -12.89
CA ASP A 325 6.57 -6.35 -12.40
C ASP A 325 6.92 -4.90 -12.81
N GLU A 326 5.99 -4.00 -12.56
CA GLU A 326 6.09 -2.60 -12.95
C GLU A 326 7.22 -1.87 -12.22
N CYS A 327 7.48 -2.19 -10.94
CA CYS A 327 8.61 -1.64 -10.19
C CYS A 327 9.94 -2.06 -10.82
N SER A 328 10.06 -3.34 -11.17
CA SER A 328 11.26 -3.90 -11.79
C SER A 328 11.47 -3.33 -13.19
N TRP A 329 10.40 -3.16 -13.96
CA TRP A 329 10.46 -2.47 -15.25
C TRP A 329 10.95 -1.04 -15.08
N PHE A 330 10.31 -0.25 -14.21
CA PHE A 330 10.65 1.16 -13.99
C PHE A 330 12.11 1.32 -13.52
N ALA A 331 12.51 0.56 -12.52
CA ALA A 331 13.84 0.65 -11.90
C ALA A 331 14.99 0.37 -12.88
N GLN A 332 14.74 -0.44 -13.91
CA GLN A 332 15.75 -0.81 -14.90
C GLN A 332 15.84 0.17 -16.08
N GLN A 333 14.94 1.18 -16.12
CA GLN A 333 15.05 2.23 -17.13
C GLN A 333 16.26 3.16 -16.84
N PRO A 334 16.87 3.75 -17.87
CA PRO A 334 17.85 4.83 -17.67
C PRO A 334 17.23 5.99 -16.85
N GLN A 335 18.01 6.62 -15.98
CA GLN A 335 17.53 7.72 -15.13
C GLN A 335 16.82 8.83 -15.93
N ALA A 336 17.37 9.25 -17.05
CA ALA A 336 16.73 10.28 -17.88
C ALA A 336 15.35 9.86 -18.39
N TYR A 337 15.15 8.57 -18.70
CA TYR A 337 13.84 8.05 -19.08
C TYR A 337 12.90 7.99 -17.88
N ARG A 338 13.36 7.52 -16.71
CA ARG A 338 12.55 7.49 -15.49
C ARG A 338 12.06 8.89 -15.11
N ALA A 339 12.92 9.90 -15.20
CA ALA A 339 12.55 11.29 -14.92
C ALA A 339 11.45 11.78 -15.87
N GLN A 340 11.58 11.55 -17.17
CA GLN A 340 10.57 11.89 -18.16
C GLN A 340 9.28 11.12 -17.95
N TRP A 341 9.37 9.83 -17.61
CA TRP A 341 8.21 8.97 -17.43
C TRP A 341 7.41 9.31 -16.17
N LEU A 342 8.07 9.66 -15.06
CA LEU A 342 7.39 10.13 -13.85
C LEU A 342 6.60 11.41 -14.11
N GLN A 343 7.20 12.39 -14.81
CA GLN A 343 6.49 13.61 -15.22
C GLN A 343 5.31 13.28 -16.13
N TYR A 344 5.54 12.43 -17.14
CA TYR A 344 4.48 11.99 -18.05
C TYR A 344 3.34 11.29 -17.32
N ALA A 345 3.63 10.33 -16.45
CA ALA A 345 2.63 9.56 -15.71
C ALA A 345 1.82 10.46 -14.77
N HIS A 346 2.50 11.33 -14.02
CA HIS A 346 1.87 12.31 -13.14
C HIS A 346 0.89 13.20 -13.92
N ASP A 347 1.33 13.82 -15.00
CA ASP A 347 0.50 14.74 -15.80
C ASP A 347 -0.62 14.00 -16.54
N TRP A 348 -0.34 12.79 -17.01
CA TRP A 348 -1.32 11.97 -17.73
C TRP A 348 -2.47 11.55 -16.80
N ILE A 349 -2.16 11.07 -15.59
CA ILE A 349 -3.15 10.66 -14.59
C ILE A 349 -4.04 11.85 -14.26
N ARG A 350 -3.45 13.01 -13.91
CA ARG A 350 -4.20 14.21 -13.51
C ARG A 350 -5.10 14.76 -14.61
N ARG A 351 -4.69 14.67 -15.88
CA ARG A 351 -5.49 15.12 -17.04
C ARG A 351 -6.64 14.18 -17.36
N ASN A 352 -6.47 12.88 -17.19
CA ASN A 352 -7.47 11.88 -17.55
C ASN A 352 -8.47 11.61 -16.43
N ASP A 353 -8.01 11.67 -15.17
CA ASP A 353 -8.89 11.57 -14.00
C ASP A 353 -8.36 12.45 -12.84
N PRO A 354 -9.05 13.57 -12.53
CA PRO A 354 -8.64 14.44 -11.43
C PRO A 354 -8.78 13.79 -10.03
N ALA A 355 -9.41 12.61 -9.92
CA ALA A 355 -9.43 11.83 -8.69
C ALA A 355 -8.17 10.96 -8.49
N GLY A 356 -7.39 10.70 -9.55
CA GLY A 356 -6.19 9.88 -9.52
C GLY A 356 -4.92 10.65 -9.12
N TYR A 357 -4.05 10.01 -8.37
CA TYR A 357 -2.76 10.54 -7.91
C TYR A 357 -1.67 9.49 -8.10
N LEU A 358 -0.55 9.86 -8.73
CA LEU A 358 0.61 8.96 -8.79
C LEU A 358 1.28 8.89 -7.41
N GLU A 359 1.30 7.71 -6.80
CA GLU A 359 2.15 7.48 -5.64
C GLU A 359 3.60 7.30 -6.11
N MET A 360 4.49 8.17 -5.65
CA MET A 360 5.89 8.14 -6.08
C MET A 360 6.62 6.92 -5.51
N LEU A 361 7.43 6.28 -6.36
CA LEU A 361 8.22 5.14 -5.97
C LEU A 361 9.46 5.57 -5.19
N GLY A 362 9.47 5.35 -3.88
CA GLY A 362 10.63 5.65 -3.04
C GLY A 362 11.54 4.44 -2.85
N VAL A 363 10.98 3.33 -2.34
CA VAL A 363 11.69 2.07 -2.11
C VAL A 363 10.80 0.88 -2.45
N ARG A 364 11.34 -0.05 -3.22
CA ARG A 364 10.69 -1.35 -3.50
C ARG A 364 11.71 -2.46 -3.75
N GLY A 365 11.33 -3.68 -3.38
CA GLY A 365 12.01 -4.88 -3.88
C GLY A 365 11.75 -5.03 -5.37
N ILE A 366 12.79 -5.29 -6.14
CA ILE A 366 12.72 -5.47 -7.59
C ILE A 366 13.37 -6.79 -8.02
N SER A 367 12.95 -7.30 -9.16
CA SER A 367 13.53 -8.48 -9.80
C SER A 367 14.33 -8.03 -11.02
N VAL A 368 15.60 -8.34 -11.06
CA VAL A 368 16.47 -8.04 -12.21
C VAL A 368 17.04 -9.32 -12.78
N TYR A 369 17.33 -9.31 -14.07
CA TYR A 369 17.95 -10.45 -14.74
C TYR A 369 19.36 -10.69 -14.20
N ASP A 370 19.64 -11.94 -13.88
CA ASP A 370 20.97 -12.37 -13.54
C ASP A 370 21.70 -12.83 -14.81
N GLU A 371 22.53 -11.96 -15.39
CA GLU A 371 23.30 -12.27 -16.58
C GLU A 371 24.29 -13.44 -16.38
N SER A 372 24.67 -13.72 -15.10
CA SER A 372 25.56 -14.82 -14.76
C SER A 372 24.88 -16.18 -14.70
N ALA A 373 23.54 -16.19 -14.61
CA ALA A 373 22.74 -17.40 -14.50
C ALA A 373 21.53 -17.30 -15.45
N ALA A 374 21.72 -17.75 -16.69
CA ALA A 374 20.71 -17.65 -17.75
C ALA A 374 19.30 -18.07 -17.27
N GLY A 375 18.34 -17.17 -17.43
CA GLY A 375 16.93 -17.38 -17.07
C GLY A 375 16.58 -17.21 -15.58
N LYS A 376 17.49 -16.74 -14.73
CA LYS A 376 17.22 -16.48 -13.32
C LYS A 376 17.03 -14.99 -13.04
N LEU A 377 16.08 -14.71 -12.16
CA LEU A 377 15.90 -13.39 -11.57
C LEU A 377 16.65 -13.33 -10.23
N LYS A 378 17.33 -12.22 -9.97
CA LYS A 378 17.86 -11.91 -8.65
C LYS A 378 17.05 -10.76 -8.02
N ARG A 379 16.80 -10.85 -6.73
CA ARG A 379 16.17 -9.79 -5.97
C ARG A 379 17.18 -8.68 -5.68
N GLN A 380 16.76 -7.46 -5.94
CA GLN A 380 17.46 -6.23 -5.61
C GLN A 380 16.50 -5.25 -4.96
N ARG A 381 16.97 -4.09 -4.58
CA ARG A 381 16.14 -3.02 -4.04
C ARG A 381 16.34 -1.77 -4.89
N TYR A 382 15.24 -1.22 -5.38
CA TYR A 382 15.21 0.15 -5.86
C TYR A 382 15.14 1.07 -4.64
N PHE A 383 15.97 2.09 -4.63
CA PHE A 383 15.91 3.19 -3.67
C PHE A 383 16.10 4.50 -4.43
N ILE A 384 15.11 5.37 -4.34
CA ILE A 384 15.01 6.63 -5.10
C ILE A 384 16.28 7.48 -5.00
N ALA A 385 16.93 7.53 -3.82
CA ALA A 385 18.15 8.31 -3.63
C ALA A 385 19.35 7.71 -4.36
N ASP A 386 19.47 6.37 -4.42
CA ASP A 386 20.54 5.69 -5.17
C ASP A 386 20.29 5.78 -6.68
N ALA A 387 19.03 5.77 -7.07
CA ALA A 387 18.61 5.89 -8.46
C ALA A 387 18.79 7.32 -9.02
N GLY A 388 18.91 8.33 -8.15
CA GLY A 388 19.04 9.73 -8.54
C GLY A 388 17.73 10.40 -8.94
N ASP A 389 16.58 9.86 -8.48
CA ASP A 389 15.26 10.34 -8.91
C ASP A 389 14.63 11.35 -7.90
N VAL A 390 15.28 11.62 -6.76
CA VAL A 390 14.80 12.54 -5.71
C VAL A 390 14.50 13.93 -6.25
N GLU A 391 15.43 14.51 -7.03
CA GLU A 391 15.26 15.87 -7.58
C GLU A 391 14.13 15.91 -8.63
N THR A 392 13.89 14.81 -9.35
CA THR A 392 12.77 14.69 -10.28
C THR A 392 11.44 14.81 -9.55
N VAL A 393 11.26 14.01 -8.49
CA VAL A 393 10.02 14.05 -7.70
C VAL A 393 9.81 15.42 -7.06
N ARG A 394 10.87 15.99 -6.49
CA ARG A 394 10.83 17.33 -5.91
C ARG A 394 10.42 18.39 -6.95
N ALA A 395 10.98 18.34 -8.17
CA ALA A 395 10.66 19.25 -9.25
C ALA A 395 9.18 19.13 -9.67
N ILE A 396 8.67 17.90 -9.84
CA ILE A 396 7.26 17.64 -10.18
C ILE A 396 6.34 18.29 -9.13
N TRP A 397 6.57 18.03 -7.85
CA TRP A 397 5.72 18.55 -6.78
C TRP A 397 5.83 20.06 -6.56
N CYS A 398 6.98 20.65 -6.88
CA CYS A 398 7.11 22.11 -6.86
C CYS A 398 6.42 22.80 -8.04
N ALA A 399 6.39 22.15 -9.21
CA ALA A 399 5.76 22.70 -10.42
C ALA A 399 4.22 22.63 -10.42
N GLU A 400 3.60 21.78 -9.61
CA GLU A 400 2.12 21.69 -9.50
C GLU A 400 1.44 23.00 -9.09
N ARG A 401 2.18 24.08 -8.83
CA ARG A 401 1.70 25.34 -8.28
C ARG A 401 1.69 26.49 -9.27
N GLU A 402 2.41 26.32 -10.37
CA GLU A 402 2.45 27.31 -11.44
C GLU A 402 1.31 27.08 -12.46
#